data_2920400478ddae807136d141e304672c
#
_entry.id   2920400478ddae807136d141e304672c
#
_cell.length_a   1.000
_cell.length_b   1.000
_cell.length_c   1.000
_cell.angle_alpha   90.00
_cell.angle_beta   90.00
_cell.angle_gamma   90.00
#
_symmetry.space_group_name_H-M   'P 1'
#
loop_
_entity.id
_entity.type
_entity.pdbx_description
1 polymer ?
#
loop_
_entity_poly.entity_id
_entity_poly.type
_entity_poly.pdbx_seq_one_letter_code
_entity_poly.pdbx_strand_id
1 'polypeptide(L)'
;MYNVSEVKNMSQEVREPQQKRSIDKKNRIIEAGYELFAKDGYFNTNTSEIAKKAGVSTGIVYGYFHDKRDILIEVLDIYVDNVFYPVFEMFDKITAPVDFDFIITHSIDNAVTVHENNAAIHEALHSLSSTDKTVRDKFMALENDTTMRFVAKLRSLGYDREDIFERVHLAMETVQSYAHEKVFDKHSYIDYN
;
A
#
# COMPACT_ATOMS: atom_id res chain seq x y z
N MET A 1 45.49 37.14 22.88
CA MET A 1 44.72 36.85 21.66
C MET A 1 44.18 35.45 21.81
N TYR A 2 42.94 35.31 22.24
CA TYR A 2 42.28 34.01 22.32
C TYR A 2 41.52 33.77 21.01
N ASN A 3 41.74 32.59 20.45
CA ASN A 3 41.24 32.19 19.13
C ASN A 3 39.74 31.80 19.20
N VAL A 4 38.88 32.53 18.48
CA VAL A 4 37.40 32.45 18.52
C VAL A 4 36.86 31.37 17.55
N SER A 5 37.69 30.45 17.04
CA SER A 5 37.31 29.51 15.99
C SER A 5 36.80 28.10 16.43
N GLU A 6 36.76 27.80 17.75
CA GLU A 6 36.39 26.45 18.24
C GLU A 6 34.98 26.28 18.83
N VAL A 7 34.14 27.30 18.82
CA VAL A 7 32.82 27.22 19.50
C VAL A 7 31.65 26.90 18.51
N LYS A 8 31.90 26.73 17.21
CA LYS A 8 30.83 26.70 16.23
C LYS A 8 30.42 25.29 15.73
N ASN A 9 30.99 24.20 16.28
CA ASN A 9 30.75 22.86 15.74
C ASN A 9 30.02 21.86 16.66
N MET A 10 29.46 22.32 17.80
CA MET A 10 28.79 21.40 18.74
C MET A 10 27.25 21.36 18.67
N SER A 11 26.62 22.20 17.85
CA SER A 11 25.14 22.27 17.86
C SER A 11 24.42 21.54 16.73
N GLN A 12 25.13 21.02 15.75
CA GLN A 12 24.53 20.34 14.57
C GLN A 12 24.45 18.79 14.67
N GLU A 13 25.34 18.15 15.43
CA GLU A 13 25.36 16.69 15.57
C GLU A 13 24.28 16.09 16.49
N VAL A 14 23.66 16.88 17.36
CA VAL A 14 22.70 16.37 18.36
C VAL A 14 21.26 16.25 17.81
N ARG A 15 20.91 16.94 16.71
CA ARG A 15 19.53 16.91 16.17
C ARG A 15 19.24 15.72 15.24
N GLU A 16 20.19 15.27 14.43
CA GLU A 16 20.02 14.13 13.54
C GLU A 16 19.71 12.81 14.27
N PRO A 17 20.39 12.42 15.36
CA PRO A 17 20.10 11.18 16.06
C PRO A 17 18.71 11.15 16.71
N GLN A 18 18.19 12.28 17.19
CA GLN A 18 16.83 12.32 17.78
C GLN A 18 15.74 12.21 16.72
N GLN A 19 15.89 12.89 15.59
CA GLN A 19 14.95 12.82 14.48
C GLN A 19 14.93 11.40 13.87
N LYS A 20 16.08 10.78 13.64
CA LYS A 20 16.19 9.41 13.14
C LYS A 20 15.54 8.41 14.10
N ARG A 21 15.82 8.49 15.40
CA ARG A 21 15.20 7.63 16.42
C ARG A 21 13.68 7.82 16.50
N SER A 22 13.17 9.01 16.24
CA SER A 22 11.75 9.31 16.21
C SER A 22 11.09 8.65 15.00
N ILE A 23 11.69 8.77 13.82
CA ILE A 23 11.25 8.11 12.59
C ILE A 23 11.26 6.59 12.76
N ASP A 24 12.36 6.03 13.29
CA ASP A 24 12.48 4.57 13.53
C ASP A 24 11.38 4.05 14.47
N LYS A 25 10.99 4.84 15.50
CA LYS A 25 9.87 4.45 16.38
C LYS A 25 8.54 4.50 15.66
N LYS A 26 8.27 5.56 14.87
CA LYS A 26 7.04 5.67 14.07
C LYS A 26 6.93 4.48 13.12
N ASN A 27 7.98 4.16 12.39
CA ASN A 27 8.01 3.05 11.42
C ASN A 27 7.75 1.70 12.10
N ARG A 28 8.39 1.42 13.27
CA ARG A 28 8.10 0.20 14.03
C ARG A 28 6.65 0.08 14.49
N ILE A 29 5.99 1.20 14.79
CA ILE A 29 4.56 1.18 15.15
C ILE A 29 3.72 0.85 13.92
N ILE A 30 4.03 1.40 12.75
CA ILE A 30 3.33 1.14 11.49
C ILE A 30 3.52 -0.32 11.07
N GLU A 31 4.76 -0.84 11.10
CA GLU A 31 5.08 -2.24 10.81
C GLU A 31 4.35 -3.21 11.75
N ALA A 32 4.36 -2.92 13.06
CA ALA A 32 3.62 -3.69 14.04
C ALA A 32 2.10 -3.67 13.80
N GLY A 33 1.57 -2.51 13.39
CA GLY A 33 0.17 -2.36 12.97
C GLY A 33 -0.14 -3.22 11.75
N TYR A 34 0.69 -3.13 10.70
CA TYR A 34 0.55 -3.95 9.50
C TYR A 34 0.48 -5.45 9.83
N GLU A 35 1.45 -5.97 10.58
CA GLU A 35 1.50 -7.39 10.93
C GLU A 35 0.31 -7.85 11.77
N LEU A 36 -0.15 -7.04 12.74
CA LEU A 36 -1.30 -7.38 13.55
C LEU A 36 -2.61 -7.27 12.77
N PHE A 37 -2.77 -6.27 11.93
CA PHE A 37 -3.96 -6.13 11.08
C PHE A 37 -4.05 -7.26 10.05
N ALA A 38 -2.92 -7.68 9.49
CA ALA A 38 -2.87 -8.80 8.56
C ALA A 38 -3.24 -10.13 9.24
N LYS A 39 -2.74 -10.36 10.46
CA LYS A 39 -2.90 -11.62 11.17
C LYS A 39 -4.24 -11.72 11.90
N ASP A 40 -4.56 -10.73 12.72
CA ASP A 40 -5.65 -10.78 13.70
C ASP A 40 -6.87 -9.96 13.26
N GLY A 41 -6.74 -9.18 12.18
CA GLY A 41 -7.73 -8.26 11.64
C GLY A 41 -7.72 -6.90 12.36
N TYR A 42 -8.10 -5.86 11.60
CA TYR A 42 -8.15 -4.49 12.12
C TYR A 42 -9.07 -4.34 13.34
N PHE A 43 -10.27 -4.90 13.26
CA PHE A 43 -11.29 -4.72 14.32
C PHE A 43 -10.91 -5.42 15.62
N ASN A 44 -10.16 -6.52 15.56
CA ASN A 44 -9.73 -7.30 16.71
C ASN A 44 -8.42 -6.81 17.35
N THR A 45 -7.70 -5.90 16.68
CA THR A 45 -6.43 -5.34 17.17
C THR A 45 -6.66 -4.04 17.93
N ASN A 46 -5.87 -3.77 18.96
CA ASN A 46 -5.89 -2.51 19.70
C ASN A 46 -4.50 -1.85 19.80
N THR A 47 -4.47 -0.56 20.17
CA THR A 47 -3.23 0.23 20.23
C THR A 47 -2.24 -0.28 21.26
N SER A 48 -2.69 -0.97 22.32
CA SER A 48 -1.80 -1.53 23.33
C SER A 48 -1.05 -2.76 22.81
N GLU A 49 -1.69 -3.59 22.01
CA GLU A 49 -1.05 -4.73 21.32
C GLU A 49 -0.03 -4.25 20.30
N ILE A 50 -0.39 -3.20 19.51
CA ILE A 50 0.54 -2.57 18.57
C ILE A 50 1.76 -2.02 19.30
N ALA A 51 1.57 -1.30 20.43
CA ALA A 51 2.65 -0.77 21.24
C ALA A 51 3.58 -1.87 21.75
N LYS A 52 3.00 -2.96 22.30
CA LYS A 52 3.75 -4.12 22.79
C LYS A 52 4.59 -4.76 21.68
N LYS A 53 4.00 -4.96 20.51
CA LYS A 53 4.69 -5.55 19.35
C LYS A 53 5.79 -4.64 18.81
N ALA A 54 5.55 -3.34 18.75
CA ALA A 54 6.53 -2.32 18.34
C ALA A 54 7.68 -2.11 19.36
N GLY A 55 7.58 -2.69 20.55
CA GLY A 55 8.56 -2.48 21.63
C GLY A 55 8.57 -1.05 22.17
N VAL A 56 7.40 -0.42 22.27
CA VAL A 56 7.21 0.92 22.82
C VAL A 56 6.08 0.93 23.85
N SER A 57 5.99 2.02 24.65
CA SER A 57 4.81 2.20 25.51
C SER A 57 3.61 2.70 24.70
N THR A 58 2.40 2.42 25.18
CA THR A 58 1.15 2.93 24.60
C THR A 58 1.13 4.47 24.54
N GLY A 59 1.73 5.16 25.51
CA GLY A 59 1.87 6.61 25.48
C GLY A 59 2.75 7.11 24.33
N ILE A 60 3.74 6.32 23.90
CA ILE A 60 4.56 6.63 22.72
C ILE A 60 3.72 6.50 21.45
N VAL A 61 2.86 5.48 21.34
CA VAL A 61 1.95 5.34 20.19
C VAL A 61 1.05 6.56 20.06
N TYR A 62 0.42 6.99 21.16
CA TYR A 62 -0.43 8.20 21.17
C TYR A 62 0.34 9.52 20.93
N GLY A 63 1.67 9.51 21.04
CA GLY A 63 2.51 10.63 20.63
C GLY A 63 2.67 10.77 19.10
N TYR A 64 2.39 9.72 18.33
CA TYR A 64 2.48 9.70 16.86
C TYR A 64 1.11 9.59 16.17
N PHE A 65 0.12 8.94 16.79
CA PHE A 65 -1.17 8.61 16.23
C PHE A 65 -2.27 8.91 17.22
N HIS A 66 -3.38 9.49 16.79
CA HIS A 66 -4.52 9.76 17.66
C HIS A 66 -5.24 8.47 18.05
N ASP A 67 -5.33 7.53 17.10
CA ASP A 67 -6.00 6.26 17.28
C ASP A 67 -5.45 5.18 16.32
N LYS A 68 -6.07 4.00 16.36
CA LYS A 68 -5.75 2.85 15.51
C LYS A 68 -6.04 3.12 14.02
N ARG A 69 -6.97 4.01 13.71
CA ARG A 69 -7.32 4.40 12.34
C ARG A 69 -6.16 5.16 11.68
N ASP A 70 -5.51 6.07 12.41
CA ASP A 70 -4.34 6.80 11.89
C ASP A 70 -3.20 5.84 11.53
N ILE A 71 -3.02 4.78 12.34
CA ILE A 71 -2.04 3.73 12.05
C ILE A 71 -2.44 2.96 10.78
N LEU A 72 -3.72 2.64 10.58
CA LEU A 72 -4.20 1.94 9.38
C LEU A 72 -3.99 2.78 8.11
N ILE A 73 -4.16 4.09 8.19
CA ILE A 73 -3.91 5.00 7.06
C ILE A 73 -2.44 4.97 6.61
N GLU A 74 -1.50 4.88 7.56
CA GLU A 74 -0.07 4.72 7.24
C GLU A 74 0.24 3.28 6.76
N VAL A 75 -0.43 2.28 7.31
CA VAL A 75 -0.34 0.88 6.87
C VAL A 75 -0.81 0.72 5.42
N LEU A 76 -1.76 1.54 4.96
CA LEU A 76 -2.21 1.53 3.57
C LEU A 76 -1.05 1.80 2.59
N ASP A 77 -0.11 2.67 2.93
CA ASP A 77 1.05 2.94 2.07
C ASP A 77 1.94 1.68 1.92
N ILE A 78 2.19 0.96 3.04
CA ILE A 78 2.93 -0.34 2.99
C ILE A 78 2.14 -1.39 2.19
N TYR A 79 0.83 -1.46 2.39
CA TYR A 79 -0.04 -2.38 1.67
C TYR A 79 0.03 -2.12 0.16
N VAL A 80 -0.09 -0.87 -0.24
CA VAL A 80 0.01 -0.44 -1.64
C VAL A 80 1.35 -0.83 -2.25
N ASP A 81 2.46 -0.55 -1.58
CA ASP A 81 3.79 -0.90 -2.05
C ASP A 81 3.93 -2.42 -2.25
N ASN A 82 3.48 -3.22 -1.29
CA ASN A 82 3.57 -4.68 -1.37
C ASN A 82 2.69 -5.29 -2.47
N VAL A 83 1.53 -4.66 -2.75
CA VAL A 83 0.54 -5.14 -3.72
C VAL A 83 0.90 -4.76 -5.14
N PHE A 84 1.26 -3.49 -5.35
CA PHE A 84 1.40 -2.93 -6.70
C PHE A 84 2.83 -3.00 -7.24
N TYR A 85 3.85 -3.02 -6.38
CA TYR A 85 5.24 -3.10 -6.84
C TYR A 85 5.52 -4.32 -7.75
N PRO A 86 5.08 -5.55 -7.43
CA PRO A 86 5.27 -6.71 -8.31
C PRO A 86 4.59 -6.54 -9.68
N VAL A 87 3.40 -5.92 -9.70
CA VAL A 87 2.65 -5.66 -10.95
C VAL A 87 3.41 -4.65 -11.81
N PHE A 88 3.92 -3.59 -11.20
CA PHE A 88 4.72 -2.59 -11.90
C PHE A 88 6.02 -3.18 -12.46
N GLU A 89 6.73 -4.01 -11.68
CA GLU A 89 7.93 -4.69 -12.17
C GLU A 89 7.65 -5.59 -13.37
N MET A 90 6.54 -6.32 -13.36
CA MET A 90 6.11 -7.14 -14.50
C MET A 90 5.84 -6.25 -15.71
N PHE A 91 5.04 -5.19 -15.54
CA PHE A 91 4.66 -4.28 -16.61
C PHE A 91 5.88 -3.56 -17.23
N ASP A 92 6.83 -3.14 -16.43
CA ASP A 92 8.04 -2.46 -16.89
C ASP A 92 8.92 -3.35 -17.79
N LYS A 93 8.84 -4.68 -17.60
CA LYS A 93 9.58 -5.68 -18.41
C LYS A 93 8.91 -6.03 -19.75
N ILE A 94 7.67 -5.61 -19.98
CA ILE A 94 6.94 -5.91 -21.23
C ILE A 94 7.61 -5.20 -22.40
N THR A 95 7.75 -5.94 -23.52
CA THR A 95 8.30 -5.45 -24.79
C THR A 95 7.29 -5.69 -25.91
N ALA A 96 7.45 -4.99 -27.05
CA ALA A 96 6.67 -5.28 -28.24
C ALA A 96 7.18 -6.57 -28.94
N PRO A 97 6.28 -7.39 -29.55
CA PRO A 97 4.83 -7.25 -29.54
C PRO A 97 4.24 -7.57 -28.16
N VAL A 98 3.19 -6.83 -27.77
CA VAL A 98 2.56 -7.01 -26.46
C VAL A 98 1.69 -8.27 -26.47
N ASP A 99 1.94 -9.16 -25.52
CA ASP A 99 1.10 -10.33 -25.25
C ASP A 99 0.04 -9.96 -24.18
N PHE A 100 -1.15 -9.62 -24.64
CA PHE A 100 -2.26 -9.25 -23.77
C PHE A 100 -2.78 -10.41 -22.93
N ASP A 101 -2.76 -11.64 -23.46
CA ASP A 101 -3.21 -12.85 -22.74
C ASP A 101 -2.28 -13.08 -21.54
N PHE A 102 -0.97 -12.97 -21.75
CA PHE A 102 0.03 -13.04 -20.68
C PHE A 102 -0.23 -11.96 -19.61
N ILE A 103 -0.42 -10.71 -20.03
CA ILE A 103 -0.62 -9.58 -19.10
C ILE A 103 -1.88 -9.82 -18.24
N ILE A 104 -3.00 -10.15 -18.88
CA ILE A 104 -4.28 -10.33 -18.19
C ILE A 104 -4.20 -11.50 -17.22
N THR A 105 -3.71 -12.65 -17.67
CA THR A 105 -3.59 -13.86 -16.84
C THR A 105 -2.72 -13.61 -15.61
N HIS A 106 -1.52 -13.02 -15.79
CA HIS A 106 -0.62 -12.76 -14.68
C HIS A 106 -1.14 -11.65 -13.76
N SER A 107 -1.88 -10.68 -14.28
CA SER A 107 -2.52 -9.66 -13.45
C SER A 107 -3.62 -10.25 -12.57
N ILE A 108 -4.41 -11.18 -13.10
CA ILE A 108 -5.43 -11.91 -12.33
C ILE A 108 -4.77 -12.76 -11.24
N ASP A 109 -3.78 -13.59 -11.59
CA ASP A 109 -3.07 -14.47 -10.65
C ASP A 109 -2.43 -13.65 -9.51
N ASN A 110 -1.79 -12.53 -9.85
CA ASN A 110 -1.21 -11.63 -8.87
C ASN A 110 -2.29 -11.00 -7.98
N ALA A 111 -3.36 -10.49 -8.56
CA ALA A 111 -4.46 -9.89 -7.80
C ALA A 111 -5.09 -10.88 -6.83
N VAL A 112 -5.36 -12.12 -7.27
CA VAL A 112 -5.89 -13.19 -6.40
C VAL A 112 -4.92 -13.48 -5.26
N THR A 113 -3.64 -13.70 -5.56
CA THR A 113 -2.59 -13.97 -4.56
C THR A 113 -2.50 -12.85 -3.51
N VAL A 114 -2.57 -11.60 -3.95
CA VAL A 114 -2.55 -10.43 -3.07
C VAL A 114 -3.77 -10.40 -2.16
N HIS A 115 -4.98 -10.62 -2.70
CA HIS A 115 -6.21 -10.66 -1.91
C HIS A 115 -6.18 -11.79 -0.88
N GLU A 116 -5.71 -12.99 -1.25
CA GLU A 116 -5.55 -14.12 -0.33
C GLU A 116 -4.57 -13.82 0.79
N ASN A 117 -3.40 -13.28 0.48
CA ASN A 117 -2.35 -13.02 1.46
C ASN A 117 -2.64 -11.84 2.38
N ASN A 118 -3.53 -10.93 1.99
CA ASN A 118 -3.82 -9.69 2.73
C ASN A 118 -5.31 -9.54 3.06
N ALA A 119 -6.07 -10.63 3.08
CA ALA A 119 -7.53 -10.61 3.18
C ALA A 119 -8.06 -9.70 4.31
N ALA A 120 -7.49 -9.80 5.51
CA ALA A 120 -7.95 -9.04 6.67
C ALA A 120 -7.68 -7.53 6.58
N ILE A 121 -6.56 -7.13 5.96
CA ILE A 121 -6.26 -5.71 5.71
C ILE A 121 -7.13 -5.20 4.57
N HIS A 122 -7.26 -5.97 3.51
CA HIS A 122 -8.09 -5.64 2.35
C HIS A 122 -9.54 -5.37 2.75
N GLU A 123 -10.16 -6.30 3.50
CA GLU A 123 -11.52 -6.14 4.03
C GLU A 123 -11.69 -4.87 4.88
N ALA A 124 -10.74 -4.61 5.79
CA ALA A 124 -10.77 -3.43 6.64
C ALA A 124 -10.67 -2.13 5.82
N LEU A 125 -9.77 -2.08 4.85
CA LEU A 125 -9.57 -0.92 3.98
C LEU A 125 -10.79 -0.68 3.07
N HIS A 126 -11.35 -1.73 2.47
CA HIS A 126 -12.58 -1.64 1.68
C HIS A 126 -13.77 -1.15 2.51
N SER A 127 -13.96 -1.71 3.70
CA SER A 127 -15.03 -1.26 4.63
C SER A 127 -14.88 0.22 4.97
N LEU A 128 -13.66 0.70 5.22
CA LEU A 128 -13.40 2.10 5.54
C LEU A 128 -13.47 3.04 4.33
N SER A 129 -13.15 2.58 3.12
CA SER A 129 -13.20 3.42 1.92
C SER A 129 -14.59 3.99 1.65
N SER A 130 -15.64 3.30 2.05
CA SER A 130 -17.01 3.76 1.89
C SER A 130 -17.41 4.86 2.89
N THR A 131 -16.78 4.92 4.06
CA THR A 131 -17.15 5.82 5.17
C THR A 131 -16.08 6.86 5.49
N ASP A 132 -14.84 6.60 5.14
CA ASP A 132 -13.67 7.44 5.44
C ASP A 132 -13.13 8.12 4.19
N LYS A 133 -13.22 9.45 4.15
CA LYS A 133 -12.77 10.25 3.01
C LYS A 133 -11.26 10.11 2.77
N THR A 134 -10.44 10.04 3.82
CA THR A 134 -8.97 9.95 3.68
C THR A 134 -8.56 8.63 3.05
N VAL A 135 -9.16 7.53 3.50
CA VAL A 135 -8.93 6.19 2.92
C VAL A 135 -9.39 6.17 1.46
N ARG A 136 -10.58 6.67 1.17
CA ARG A 136 -11.11 6.75 -0.21
C ARG A 136 -10.21 7.56 -1.13
N ASP A 137 -9.79 8.76 -0.70
CA ASP A 137 -8.94 9.64 -1.51
C ASP A 137 -7.58 8.97 -1.82
N LYS A 138 -7.00 8.22 -0.87
CA LYS A 138 -5.78 7.44 -1.09
C LYS A 138 -5.98 6.33 -2.13
N PHE A 139 -7.09 5.59 -2.07
CA PHE A 139 -7.40 4.56 -3.08
C PHE A 139 -7.59 5.17 -4.48
N MET A 140 -8.33 6.27 -4.58
CA MET A 140 -8.52 6.97 -5.86
C MET A 140 -7.19 7.49 -6.44
N ALA A 141 -6.32 8.03 -5.59
CA ALA A 141 -5.00 8.50 -6.01
C ALA A 141 -4.14 7.34 -6.54
N LEU A 142 -4.16 6.20 -5.85
CA LEU A 142 -3.46 5.00 -6.26
C LEU A 142 -3.96 4.45 -7.59
N GLU A 143 -5.28 4.34 -7.76
CA GLU A 143 -5.92 3.90 -8.99
C GLU A 143 -5.54 4.79 -10.17
N ASN A 144 -5.61 6.12 -9.98
CA ASN A 144 -5.19 7.09 -10.99
C ASN A 144 -3.70 6.93 -11.35
N ASP A 145 -2.81 6.84 -10.38
CA ASP A 145 -1.35 6.69 -10.61
C ASP A 145 -1.06 5.39 -11.38
N THR A 146 -1.69 4.29 -10.98
CA THR A 146 -1.55 2.98 -11.62
C THR A 146 -2.04 3.03 -13.07
N THR A 147 -3.22 3.61 -13.32
CA THR A 147 -3.78 3.79 -14.67
C THR A 147 -2.84 4.61 -15.55
N MET A 148 -2.35 5.75 -15.04
CA MET A 148 -1.41 6.62 -15.77
C MET A 148 -0.13 5.89 -16.14
N ARG A 149 0.43 5.11 -15.22
CA ARG A 149 1.66 4.33 -15.45
C ARG A 149 1.47 3.26 -16.51
N PHE A 150 0.37 2.52 -16.46
CA PHE A 150 0.07 1.48 -17.46
C PHE A 150 -0.19 2.09 -18.84
N VAL A 151 -0.95 3.17 -18.92
CA VAL A 151 -1.17 3.89 -20.17
C VAL A 151 0.14 4.40 -20.77
N ALA A 152 1.02 5.00 -19.95
CA ALA A 152 2.32 5.49 -20.41
C ALA A 152 3.18 4.34 -20.98
N LYS A 153 3.19 3.19 -20.32
CA LYS A 153 3.92 2.01 -20.81
C LYS A 153 3.35 1.49 -22.13
N LEU A 154 2.03 1.32 -22.25
CA LEU A 154 1.39 0.85 -23.48
C LEU A 154 1.66 1.80 -24.64
N ARG A 155 1.57 3.11 -24.41
CA ARG A 155 1.93 4.13 -25.42
C ARG A 155 3.37 4.00 -25.89
N SER A 156 4.30 3.78 -24.98
CA SER A 156 5.72 3.57 -25.29
C SER A 156 5.97 2.33 -26.17
N LEU A 157 5.05 1.37 -26.15
CA LEU A 157 5.06 0.15 -26.96
C LEU A 157 4.26 0.26 -28.27
N GLY A 158 3.76 1.45 -28.59
CA GLY A 158 3.04 1.74 -29.85
C GLY A 158 1.51 1.60 -29.77
N TYR A 159 0.94 1.36 -28.58
CA TYR A 159 -0.50 1.29 -28.37
C TYR A 159 -1.04 2.65 -27.96
N ASP A 160 -1.19 3.57 -28.90
CA ASP A 160 -1.76 4.89 -28.67
C ASP A 160 -3.16 4.99 -29.28
N ARG A 161 -4.18 4.77 -28.47
CA ARG A 161 -5.60 4.88 -28.83
C ARG A 161 -6.23 6.04 -28.08
N GLU A 162 -7.26 6.63 -28.66
CA GLU A 162 -8.02 7.71 -28.03
C GLU A 162 -8.67 7.24 -26.71
N ASP A 163 -9.20 6.00 -26.69
CA ASP A 163 -9.91 5.38 -25.57
C ASP A 163 -9.01 4.50 -24.66
N ILE A 164 -7.68 4.76 -24.64
CA ILE A 164 -6.73 3.88 -23.91
C ILE A 164 -6.90 3.95 -22.39
N PHE A 165 -7.25 5.12 -21.86
CA PHE A 165 -7.48 5.30 -20.42
C PHE A 165 -8.68 4.48 -19.94
N GLU A 166 -9.80 4.56 -20.63
CA GLU A 166 -11.01 3.84 -20.33
C GLU A 166 -10.78 2.32 -20.40
N ARG A 167 -10.04 1.86 -21.40
CA ARG A 167 -9.73 0.44 -21.57
C ARG A 167 -8.84 -0.08 -20.45
N VAL A 168 -7.79 0.64 -20.07
CA VAL A 168 -6.91 0.26 -18.97
C VAL A 168 -7.68 0.27 -17.66
N HIS A 169 -8.47 1.32 -17.40
CA HIS A 169 -9.30 1.39 -16.21
C HIS A 169 -10.28 0.21 -16.12
N LEU A 170 -11.05 -0.06 -17.17
CA LEU A 170 -11.98 -1.19 -17.21
C LEU A 170 -11.29 -2.55 -17.03
N ALA A 171 -10.10 -2.73 -17.60
CA ALA A 171 -9.33 -3.96 -17.41
C ALA A 171 -8.89 -4.12 -15.94
N MET A 172 -8.40 -3.05 -15.32
CA MET A 172 -8.02 -3.05 -13.90
C MET A 172 -9.22 -3.37 -12.99
N GLU A 173 -10.35 -2.69 -13.21
CA GLU A 173 -11.58 -2.93 -12.45
C GLU A 173 -12.07 -4.38 -12.60
N THR A 174 -12.01 -4.92 -13.82
CA THR A 174 -12.39 -6.32 -14.07
C THR A 174 -11.48 -7.31 -13.33
N VAL A 175 -10.17 -7.09 -13.35
CA VAL A 175 -9.18 -7.92 -12.62
C VAL A 175 -9.43 -7.86 -11.12
N GLN A 176 -9.62 -6.66 -10.57
CA GLN A 176 -9.86 -6.46 -9.14
C GLN A 176 -11.19 -7.07 -8.70
N SER A 177 -12.26 -6.86 -9.46
CA SER A 177 -13.58 -7.43 -9.17
C SER A 177 -13.56 -8.96 -9.18
N TYR A 178 -12.91 -9.57 -10.18
CA TYR A 178 -12.75 -11.03 -10.25
C TYR A 178 -11.92 -11.58 -9.09
N ALA A 179 -10.80 -10.93 -8.75
CA ALA A 179 -9.96 -11.37 -7.64
C ALA A 179 -10.71 -11.28 -6.30
N HIS A 180 -11.44 -10.18 -6.07
CA HIS A 180 -12.28 -10.01 -4.89
C HIS A 180 -13.35 -11.11 -4.80
N GLU A 181 -14.08 -11.34 -5.88
CA GLU A 181 -15.11 -12.39 -5.97
C GLU A 181 -14.53 -13.78 -5.68
N LYS A 182 -13.39 -14.12 -6.31
CA LYS A 182 -12.73 -15.42 -6.12
C LYS A 182 -12.31 -15.67 -4.68
N VAL A 183 -11.93 -14.62 -3.94
CA VAL A 183 -11.42 -14.75 -2.56
C VAL A 183 -12.54 -14.66 -1.52
N PHE A 184 -13.46 -13.71 -1.69
CA PHE A 184 -14.44 -13.37 -0.64
C PHE A 184 -15.87 -13.80 -0.95
N ASP A 185 -16.29 -13.75 -2.24
CA ASP A 185 -17.70 -13.84 -2.64
C ASP A 185 -17.96 -14.90 -3.70
N LYS A 186 -17.36 -16.10 -3.57
CA LYS A 186 -17.46 -17.18 -4.57
C LYS A 186 -18.88 -17.55 -4.92
N HIS A 187 -19.21 -17.46 -6.20
CA HIS A 187 -20.49 -17.95 -6.73
C HIS A 187 -20.41 -19.44 -7.05
N SER A 188 -21.46 -20.19 -6.65
CA SER A 188 -21.54 -21.66 -6.82
C SER A 188 -21.63 -22.14 -8.29
N TYR A 189 -21.92 -21.23 -9.21
CA TYR A 189 -22.06 -21.52 -10.65
C TYR A 189 -20.85 -21.13 -11.49
N ILE A 190 -19.78 -20.60 -10.85
CA ILE A 190 -18.53 -20.22 -11.52
C ILE A 190 -17.43 -21.18 -11.07
N ASP A 191 -16.67 -21.71 -12.05
CA ASP A 191 -15.44 -22.44 -11.80
C ASP A 191 -14.27 -21.43 -11.76
N TYR A 192 -13.68 -21.29 -10.59
CA TYR A 192 -12.54 -20.38 -10.34
C TYR A 192 -11.17 -21.08 -10.45
N ASN A 193 -11.12 -22.32 -10.98
CA ASN A 193 -9.87 -23.08 -11.15
C ASN A 193 -9.08 -22.67 -12.40
#